data_9dfe188ae2e2c97e8df9ac057011936e
#
_entry.id   9dfe188ae2e2c97e8df9ac057011936e
#
_cell.length_a   1.000
_cell.length_b   1.000
_cell.length_c   1.000
_cell.angle_alpha   90.00
_cell.angle_beta   90.00
_cell.angle_gamma   90.00
#
_symmetry.space_group_name_H-M   'P 1'
#
loop_
_entity.id
_entity.type
_entity.pdbx_description
1 polymer ?
#
loop_
_entity_poly.entity_id
_entity_poly.type
_entity_poly.pdbx_seq_one_letter_code
_entity_poly.pdbx_strand_id
1 'polypeptide(L)'
;MNVSCSLGSHCVAVGRHLVGGVGPGFLLLVVLALAAVGYSVTRLGHRRREGRIKDSSWHPERQGPSSTGAVAPSEDQAGAPPASPAPLSAAGPVTAQLPHEAPPAAPRPARAVDLFGGSAGGWAVETHGLTKRFGANAAVDNVELLVPRGSAFGYLGPNGAGKTTLIRTLLGLTRANAGTMSLLGIPVPAQRSRALARVGAIVDEPRFHHHLTGRENLRMLGAARGGAEDARIPGSLSRVGLTERADDKVASYSMGMRQRLGVAACLLSDPELLILDEPMNGLDPAGMHEMRTMIRSLVDEGRTVMLSSHLLDEVERTCDAVAIVDHGRVIRQGPIDELVRSAGARIVRLDCSDPAAAGRLLEQGGLAAGVTLGELKLTVTLPADASRETVADVNRRLVEGGISVYGLQEVHASLEDWFLSVTSRFGEQS
;
A
#
# COMPACT_ATOMS: atom_id res chain seq x y z
N MET A 1 -32.60 -52.62 32.16
CA MET A 1 -32.14 -52.99 30.81
C MET A 1 -30.91 -52.16 30.49
N ASN A 2 -29.76 -52.76 30.73
CA ASN A 2 -28.47 -52.12 30.43
C ASN A 2 -28.14 -52.34 28.96
N VAL A 3 -27.96 -51.29 28.21
CA VAL A 3 -27.36 -51.33 26.86
C VAL A 3 -25.95 -50.78 27.01
N SER A 4 -24.98 -51.68 27.08
CA SER A 4 -23.57 -51.44 26.99
C SER A 4 -23.22 -51.29 25.50
N CYS A 5 -22.84 -50.11 25.05
CA CYS A 5 -22.38 -49.84 23.69
C CYS A 5 -20.87 -49.91 23.66
N SER A 6 -20.33 -50.98 23.08
CA SER A 6 -18.90 -51.19 22.83
C SER A 6 -18.46 -50.34 21.62
N LEU A 7 -17.83 -49.21 21.87
CA LEU A 7 -17.24 -48.29 20.88
C LEU A 7 -15.72 -48.38 20.91
N GLY A 8 -15.17 -49.53 20.48
CA GLY A 8 -13.72 -49.72 20.54
C GLY A 8 -13.02 -50.15 19.25
N SER A 9 -13.73 -50.73 18.32
CA SER A 9 -13.07 -51.45 17.20
C SER A 9 -13.34 -50.88 15.80
N HIS A 10 -14.28 -49.97 15.62
CA HIS A 10 -14.56 -49.37 14.28
C HIS A 10 -13.88 -48.02 14.02
N CYS A 11 -13.41 -47.32 15.04
CA CYS A 11 -12.71 -46.04 14.82
C CYS A 11 -11.25 -46.19 14.36
N VAL A 12 -10.61 -47.34 14.58
CA VAL A 12 -9.20 -47.57 14.18
C VAL A 12 -9.07 -47.95 12.68
N ALA A 13 -10.10 -48.53 12.10
CA ALA A 13 -10.08 -48.94 10.68
C ALA A 13 -10.30 -47.78 9.71
N VAL A 14 -11.03 -46.74 10.08
CA VAL A 14 -11.26 -45.54 9.22
C VAL A 14 -10.04 -44.61 9.19
N GLY A 15 -9.21 -44.61 10.21
CA GLY A 15 -7.99 -43.79 10.29
C GLY A 15 -6.84 -44.25 9.40
N ARG A 16 -6.79 -45.52 8.99
CA ARG A 16 -5.69 -46.07 8.17
C ARG A 16 -5.88 -45.92 6.66
N HIS A 17 -7.07 -45.68 6.18
CA HIS A 17 -7.33 -45.47 4.73
C HIS A 17 -7.35 -43.98 4.30
N LEU A 18 -7.31 -43.03 5.24
CA LEU A 18 -7.31 -41.58 4.95
C LEU A 18 -5.92 -40.90 4.91
N VAL A 19 -4.85 -41.62 5.29
CA VAL A 19 -3.49 -41.06 5.38
C VAL A 19 -2.65 -41.27 4.10
N GLY A 20 -3.18 -42.01 3.14
CA GLY A 20 -2.50 -42.25 1.87
C GLY A 20 -2.99 -41.35 0.74
N GLY A 21 -2.71 -40.03 0.77
CA GLY A 21 -2.99 -39.19 -0.39
C GLY A 21 -3.39 -37.74 -0.13
N VAL A 22 -3.32 -37.25 1.08
CA VAL A 22 -3.64 -35.87 1.42
C VAL A 22 -2.37 -35.04 1.42
N GLY A 23 -2.10 -34.36 0.33
CA GLY A 23 -0.99 -33.44 0.22
C GLY A 23 -1.10 -32.28 1.24
N PRO A 24 0.01 -31.58 1.52
CA PRO A 24 0.09 -30.53 2.54
C PRO A 24 -0.94 -29.40 2.40
N GLY A 25 -1.58 -29.28 1.24
CA GLY A 25 -2.65 -28.30 1.01
C GLY A 25 -3.97 -28.57 1.74
N PHE A 26 -4.26 -29.84 2.10
CA PHE A 26 -5.50 -30.18 2.81
C PHE A 26 -5.41 -29.84 4.31
N LEU A 27 -4.24 -29.95 4.89
CA LEU A 27 -4.01 -29.58 6.30
C LEU A 27 -4.17 -28.05 6.48
N LEU A 28 -3.74 -27.26 5.49
CA LEU A 28 -3.92 -25.80 5.49
C LEU A 28 -5.39 -25.39 5.41
N LEU A 29 -6.21 -26.13 4.65
CA LEU A 29 -7.66 -25.91 4.56
C LEU A 29 -8.38 -26.24 5.86
N VAL A 30 -7.96 -27.29 6.57
CA VAL A 30 -8.53 -27.67 7.86
C VAL A 30 -8.16 -26.64 8.94
N VAL A 31 -6.92 -26.13 8.95
CA VAL A 31 -6.50 -25.09 9.90
C VAL A 31 -7.22 -23.76 9.62
N LEU A 32 -7.43 -23.40 8.35
CA LEU A 32 -8.19 -22.19 7.97
C LEU A 32 -9.70 -22.35 8.29
N ALA A 33 -10.26 -23.54 8.10
CA ALA A 33 -11.65 -23.81 8.45
C ALA A 33 -11.88 -23.78 9.99
N LEU A 34 -10.95 -24.30 10.77
CA LEU A 34 -11.00 -24.23 12.24
C LEU A 34 -10.81 -22.79 12.75
N ALA A 35 -9.97 -21.99 12.10
CA ALA A 35 -9.83 -20.57 12.41
C ALA A 35 -11.11 -19.78 12.08
N ALA A 36 -11.80 -20.10 10.98
CA ALA A 36 -13.07 -19.47 10.60
C ALA A 36 -14.21 -19.83 11.57
N VAL A 37 -14.26 -21.07 12.05
CA VAL A 37 -15.24 -21.52 13.08
C VAL A 37 -14.96 -20.84 14.42
N GLY A 38 -13.68 -20.74 14.83
CA GLY A 38 -13.29 -20.01 16.04
C GLY A 38 -13.70 -18.53 15.99
N TYR A 39 -13.57 -17.89 14.82
CA TYR A 39 -13.99 -16.49 14.60
C TYR A 39 -15.50 -16.29 14.71
N SER A 40 -16.30 -17.23 14.20
CA SER A 40 -17.76 -17.18 14.30
C SER A 40 -18.25 -17.33 15.74
N VAL A 41 -17.60 -18.17 16.54
CA VAL A 41 -17.95 -18.39 17.95
C VAL A 41 -17.58 -17.16 18.80
N THR A 42 -16.45 -16.53 18.56
CA THR A 42 -16.05 -15.30 19.28
C THR A 42 -16.94 -14.11 18.94
N ARG A 43 -17.42 -13.99 17.71
CA ARG A 43 -18.34 -12.91 17.31
C ARG A 43 -19.74 -13.06 17.90
N LEU A 44 -20.21 -14.29 18.10
CA LEU A 44 -21.46 -14.56 18.81
C LEU A 44 -21.35 -14.28 20.32
N GLY A 45 -20.17 -14.50 20.91
CA GLY A 45 -19.88 -14.17 22.31
C GLY A 45 -19.84 -12.65 22.58
N HIS A 46 -19.33 -11.86 21.65
CA HIS A 46 -19.27 -10.39 21.76
C HIS A 46 -20.65 -9.73 21.64
N ARG A 47 -21.51 -10.21 20.73
CA ARG A 47 -22.88 -9.67 20.61
C ARG A 47 -23.76 -9.96 21.82
N ARG A 48 -23.47 -11.00 22.62
CA ARG A 48 -24.20 -11.27 23.87
C ARG A 48 -23.72 -10.42 25.05
N ARG A 49 -22.53 -9.82 25.00
CA ARG A 49 -22.05 -8.90 26.05
C ARG A 49 -22.50 -7.44 25.86
N GLU A 50 -22.73 -7.00 24.64
CA GLU A 50 -23.19 -5.61 24.37
C GLU A 50 -24.68 -5.38 24.68
N GLY A 51 -25.48 -6.44 24.87
CA GLY A 51 -26.91 -6.34 25.20
C GLY A 51 -27.24 -6.18 26.69
N ARG A 52 -26.25 -6.08 27.59
CA ARG A 52 -26.51 -6.08 29.06
C ARG A 52 -26.00 -4.84 29.79
N ILE A 53 -25.66 -3.76 29.13
CA ILE A 53 -25.30 -2.49 29.77
C ILE A 53 -26.16 -1.36 29.13
N LYS A 54 -27.44 -1.38 29.46
CA LYS A 54 -28.32 -0.19 29.38
C LYS A 54 -29.33 -0.35 30.49
N ASP A 55 -28.99 0.12 31.68
CA ASP A 55 -29.85 0.69 32.70
C ASP A 55 -29.03 0.90 33.97
N SER A 56 -28.47 2.06 34.12
CA SER A 56 -28.25 2.69 35.41
C SER A 56 -27.99 4.19 35.15
N SER A 57 -29.03 4.96 35.37
CA SER A 57 -29.06 6.41 35.49
C SER A 57 -28.10 6.88 36.60
N TRP A 58 -27.14 7.70 36.27
CA TRP A 58 -26.35 8.44 37.24
C TRP A 58 -26.53 9.94 37.01
N HIS A 59 -27.10 10.64 38.04
CA HIS A 59 -27.19 12.09 38.12
C HIS A 59 -26.03 12.65 38.92
N PRO A 60 -25.38 13.74 38.50
CA PRO A 60 -24.41 14.45 39.34
C PRO A 60 -25.10 15.60 40.09
N GLU A 61 -25.10 15.54 41.42
CA GLU A 61 -25.43 16.66 42.31
C GLU A 61 -24.28 17.66 42.36
N ARG A 62 -24.70 18.94 42.30
CA ARG A 62 -23.84 20.12 42.55
C ARG A 62 -23.70 20.33 44.05
N GLN A 63 -22.53 20.57 44.59
CA GLN A 63 -22.30 21.35 45.79
C GLN A 63 -21.13 22.29 45.62
N GLY A 64 -21.39 23.57 45.91
CA GLY A 64 -20.48 24.71 45.85
C GLY A 64 -19.80 24.99 47.22
N PRO A 65 -19.15 26.15 47.40
CA PRO A 65 -17.88 26.26 48.11
C PRO A 65 -18.00 26.82 49.55
N SER A 66 -16.95 26.55 50.41
CA SER A 66 -16.63 27.36 51.61
C SER A 66 -15.17 27.10 51.97
N SER A 67 -14.31 28.04 51.90
CA SER A 67 -13.92 29.12 52.81
C SER A 67 -12.78 28.73 53.78
N THR A 68 -11.71 29.58 53.67
CA THR A 68 -10.82 30.16 54.71
C THR A 68 -9.84 29.29 55.46
N GLY A 69 -8.58 29.83 55.43
CA GLY A 69 -7.50 29.48 56.37
C GLY A 69 -6.14 30.00 55.94
N ALA A 70 -5.90 31.29 56.24
CA ALA A 70 -4.61 31.94 56.14
C ALA A 70 -3.69 31.58 57.31
N VAL A 71 -2.39 31.36 57.07
CA VAL A 71 -1.30 31.76 57.99
C VAL A 71 -0.01 31.92 57.17
N ALA A 72 0.61 33.10 57.26
CA ALA A 72 2.00 33.44 56.93
C ALA A 72 2.78 33.56 58.26
N PRO A 73 4.05 34.01 58.22
CA PRO A 73 5.25 33.58 57.54
C PRO A 73 6.40 33.30 58.57
N SER A 74 7.53 32.79 58.14
CA SER A 74 8.77 32.95 58.93
C SER A 74 9.97 33.12 58.00
N GLU A 75 10.70 34.18 58.33
CA GLU A 75 11.93 34.73 57.77
C GLU A 75 13.16 33.84 58.00
N ASP A 76 14.13 34.12 57.22
CA ASP A 76 15.60 34.24 57.43
C ASP A 76 16.46 33.21 56.69
N GLN A 77 17.27 33.63 55.76
CA GLN A 77 18.68 33.93 55.89
C GLN A 77 19.38 34.32 54.58
N ALA A 78 20.13 35.33 54.74
CA ALA A 78 21.02 36.09 53.92
C ALA A 78 22.07 35.36 53.06
N GLY A 79 22.35 35.96 51.89
CA GLY A 79 23.68 36.41 51.60
C GLY A 79 24.53 35.56 50.61
N ALA A 80 24.62 36.01 49.34
CA ALA A 80 25.92 36.24 48.70
C ALA A 80 25.70 36.93 47.31
N PRO A 81 26.61 37.83 46.88
CA PRO A 81 26.40 38.72 45.74
C PRO A 81 26.67 38.03 44.39
N PRO A 82 26.15 38.61 43.29
CA PRO A 82 26.29 38.01 41.95
C PRO A 82 27.67 38.28 41.35
N ALA A 83 28.25 37.27 40.74
CA ALA A 83 29.46 37.36 39.94
C ALA A 83 29.21 38.06 38.60
N SER A 84 30.10 38.92 38.18
CA SER A 84 30.12 39.67 36.94
C SER A 84 30.12 38.77 35.69
N PRO A 85 29.48 39.23 34.59
CA PRO A 85 29.50 38.50 33.35
C PRO A 85 30.84 38.60 32.63
N ALA A 86 31.33 37.49 32.13
CA ALA A 86 32.48 37.42 31.23
C ALA A 86 32.08 37.89 29.78
N PRO A 87 33.04 38.39 29.00
CA PRO A 87 32.76 39.05 27.73
C PRO A 87 32.27 38.07 26.66
N LEU A 88 31.25 38.51 25.93
CA LEU A 88 30.71 37.86 24.76
C LEU A 88 31.76 37.74 23.64
N SER A 89 32.17 36.51 23.35
CA SER A 89 32.93 36.20 22.16
C SER A 89 32.00 36.28 20.94
N ALA A 90 32.41 37.00 19.91
CA ALA A 90 31.69 37.24 18.70
C ALA A 90 31.35 35.90 17.98
N ALA A 91 30.07 35.53 17.96
CA ALA A 91 29.56 34.47 17.13
C ALA A 91 29.50 34.95 15.69
N GLY A 92 30.25 34.31 14.80
CA GLY A 92 30.14 34.48 13.36
C GLY A 92 28.75 34.12 12.83
N PRO A 93 28.40 34.52 11.61
CA PRO A 93 27.06 34.33 11.07
C PRO A 93 26.73 32.84 10.98
N VAL A 94 25.72 32.43 11.73
CA VAL A 94 25.09 31.12 11.56
C VAL A 94 24.31 31.15 10.24
N THR A 95 24.91 30.59 9.19
CA THR A 95 24.21 30.30 7.95
C THR A 95 23.20 29.21 8.27
N ALA A 96 21.94 29.58 8.40
CA ALA A 96 20.84 28.60 8.45
C ALA A 96 20.86 27.80 7.15
N GLN A 97 21.38 26.57 7.20
CA GLN A 97 21.18 25.61 6.14
C GLN A 97 19.70 25.28 6.08
N LEU A 98 19.02 25.77 5.03
CA LEU A 98 17.73 25.27 4.61
C LEU A 98 17.83 23.75 4.44
N PRO A 99 16.80 22.98 4.83
CA PRO A 99 16.81 21.54 4.62
C PRO A 99 17.03 21.27 3.12
N HIS A 100 18.10 20.57 2.81
CA HIS A 100 18.42 20.09 1.47
C HIS A 100 17.23 19.25 1.00
N GLU A 101 16.49 19.79 0.05
CA GLU A 101 15.57 19.03 -0.77
C GLU A 101 16.38 17.90 -1.38
N ALA A 102 15.97 16.66 -1.13
CA ALA A 102 16.65 15.49 -1.67
C ALA A 102 16.76 15.65 -3.20
N PRO A 103 17.93 15.38 -3.80
CA PRO A 103 18.08 15.52 -5.25
C PRO A 103 17.02 14.68 -5.95
N PRO A 104 16.45 15.14 -7.08
CA PRO A 104 15.51 14.38 -7.87
C PRO A 104 16.10 13.01 -8.13
N ALA A 105 15.32 11.94 -7.89
CA ALA A 105 15.74 10.57 -8.08
C ALA A 105 16.43 10.43 -9.43
N ALA A 106 17.63 9.85 -9.43
CA ALA A 106 18.40 9.61 -10.65
C ALA A 106 17.50 8.88 -11.65
N PRO A 107 17.58 9.20 -12.98
CA PRO A 107 16.80 8.56 -14.00
C PRO A 107 17.00 7.04 -13.85
N ARG A 108 15.91 6.32 -13.69
CA ARG A 108 15.88 4.86 -13.52
C ARG A 108 16.69 4.26 -14.67
N PRO A 109 17.68 3.39 -14.40
CA PRO A 109 18.35 2.69 -15.47
C PRO A 109 17.27 1.97 -16.28
N ALA A 110 17.28 2.16 -17.59
CA ALA A 110 16.33 1.60 -18.52
C ALA A 110 16.35 0.06 -18.48
N ARG A 111 15.73 -0.55 -17.50
CA ARG A 111 15.11 -1.85 -17.58
C ARG A 111 13.68 -1.64 -18.09
N ALA A 112 13.56 -1.00 -19.24
CA ALA A 112 12.40 -1.16 -20.08
C ALA A 112 12.44 -2.59 -20.62
N VAL A 113 12.02 -3.55 -19.79
CA VAL A 113 11.37 -4.74 -20.31
C VAL A 113 10.22 -4.16 -21.13
N ASP A 114 10.18 -4.52 -22.40
CA ASP A 114 9.11 -4.14 -23.33
C ASP A 114 7.80 -4.68 -22.73
N LEU A 115 7.16 -3.86 -21.90
CA LEU A 115 6.16 -4.33 -20.92
C LEU A 115 4.88 -4.80 -21.61
N PHE A 116 4.71 -4.48 -22.91
CA PHE A 116 3.54 -4.88 -23.68
C PHE A 116 3.87 -5.26 -25.13
N GLY A 117 5.10 -5.15 -25.60
CA GLY A 117 5.59 -5.49 -26.94
C GLY A 117 6.28 -6.86 -27.03
N GLY A 118 5.72 -7.90 -26.42
CA GLY A 118 6.26 -9.26 -26.51
C GLY A 118 7.43 -9.50 -25.55
N SER A 119 7.15 -9.57 -24.25
CA SER A 119 8.17 -9.87 -23.24
C SER A 119 8.75 -11.27 -23.46
N ALA A 120 10.03 -11.36 -23.73
CA ALA A 120 10.78 -12.61 -23.79
C ALA A 120 10.72 -13.42 -22.46
N GLY A 121 10.17 -12.82 -21.37
CA GLY A 121 10.09 -13.40 -20.02
C GLY A 121 8.71 -13.97 -19.63
N GLY A 122 7.66 -13.74 -20.40
CA GLY A 122 6.28 -14.16 -20.05
C GLY A 122 5.65 -13.38 -18.91
N TRP A 123 4.42 -13.75 -18.54
CA TRP A 123 3.63 -13.06 -17.52
C TRP A 123 3.74 -13.72 -16.16
N ALA A 124 3.80 -12.92 -15.09
CA ALA A 124 3.72 -13.40 -13.71
C ALA A 124 2.27 -13.61 -13.28
N VAL A 125 1.36 -12.72 -13.73
CA VAL A 125 -0.09 -12.89 -13.61
C VAL A 125 -0.71 -12.64 -14.97
N GLU A 126 -1.60 -13.52 -15.38
CA GLU A 126 -2.34 -13.41 -16.63
C GLU A 126 -3.79 -13.80 -16.39
N THR A 127 -4.73 -12.95 -16.82
CA THR A 127 -6.17 -13.26 -16.73
C THR A 127 -6.88 -12.88 -18.01
N HIS A 128 -7.88 -13.70 -18.41
CA HIS A 128 -8.70 -13.46 -19.57
C HIS A 128 -10.18 -13.63 -19.20
N GLY A 129 -10.95 -12.56 -19.36
CA GLY A 129 -12.38 -12.53 -19.06
C GLY A 129 -12.70 -12.85 -17.61
N LEU A 130 -11.76 -12.63 -16.67
CA LEU A 130 -11.91 -13.08 -15.30
C LEU A 130 -13.08 -12.34 -14.63
N THR A 131 -14.05 -13.12 -14.15
CA THR A 131 -15.26 -12.56 -13.55
C THR A 131 -15.55 -13.22 -12.21
N LYS A 132 -15.86 -12.38 -11.19
CA LYS A 132 -16.35 -12.81 -9.89
C LYS A 132 -17.57 -12.01 -9.48
N ARG A 133 -18.66 -12.71 -9.22
CA ARG A 133 -19.94 -12.13 -8.78
C ARG A 133 -20.30 -12.60 -7.37
N PHE A 134 -20.94 -11.72 -6.62
CA PHE A 134 -21.62 -12.02 -5.36
C PHE A 134 -23.07 -11.59 -5.50
N GLY A 135 -23.95 -12.54 -5.75
CA GLY A 135 -25.33 -12.26 -6.14
C GLY A 135 -25.39 -11.44 -7.44
N ALA A 136 -26.06 -10.32 -7.43
CA ALA A 136 -26.16 -9.42 -8.59
C ALA A 136 -24.90 -8.56 -8.81
N ASN A 137 -24.08 -8.39 -7.77
CA ASN A 137 -22.89 -7.52 -7.83
C ASN A 137 -21.70 -8.25 -8.47
N ALA A 138 -21.14 -7.66 -9.53
CA ALA A 138 -19.88 -8.12 -10.15
C ALA A 138 -18.71 -7.36 -9.49
N ALA A 139 -18.05 -8.00 -8.54
CA ALA A 139 -16.89 -7.41 -7.86
C ALA A 139 -15.61 -7.46 -8.71
N VAL A 140 -15.53 -8.40 -9.66
CA VAL A 140 -14.54 -8.49 -10.75
C VAL A 140 -15.33 -8.79 -12.00
N ASP A 141 -15.21 -7.96 -13.02
CA ASP A 141 -16.05 -8.03 -14.22
C ASP A 141 -15.20 -7.99 -15.49
N ASN A 142 -15.08 -9.16 -16.14
CA ASN A 142 -14.38 -9.33 -17.40
C ASN A 142 -12.94 -8.76 -17.40
N VAL A 143 -12.15 -9.08 -16.36
CA VAL A 143 -10.82 -8.51 -16.17
C VAL A 143 -9.79 -9.19 -17.07
N GLU A 144 -9.15 -8.36 -17.92
CA GLU A 144 -7.95 -8.67 -18.68
C GLU A 144 -6.76 -8.05 -17.95
N LEU A 145 -5.90 -8.87 -17.35
CA LEU A 145 -4.74 -8.39 -16.57
C LEU A 145 -3.47 -9.11 -16.98
N LEU A 146 -2.44 -8.33 -17.27
CA LEU A 146 -1.12 -8.80 -17.66
C LEU A 146 -0.05 -8.17 -16.76
N VAL A 147 0.56 -8.96 -15.89
CA VAL A 147 1.63 -8.52 -15.00
C VAL A 147 2.96 -9.07 -15.49
N PRO A 148 3.91 -8.21 -15.91
CA PRO A 148 5.22 -8.65 -16.38
C PRO A 148 6.06 -9.26 -15.26
N ARG A 149 6.89 -10.25 -15.61
CA ARG A 149 7.86 -10.80 -14.66
C ARG A 149 8.98 -9.81 -14.35
N GLY A 150 9.50 -9.86 -13.11
CA GLY A 150 10.63 -9.04 -12.67
C GLY A 150 10.30 -7.55 -12.55
N SER A 151 9.04 -7.21 -12.32
CA SER A 151 8.56 -5.82 -12.18
C SER A 151 7.80 -5.60 -10.87
N ALA A 152 7.76 -4.34 -10.42
CA ALA A 152 6.76 -3.88 -9.48
C ALA A 152 5.52 -3.43 -10.25
N PHE A 153 4.38 -4.05 -9.97
CA PHE A 153 3.12 -3.78 -10.65
C PHE A 153 2.04 -3.33 -9.66
N GLY A 154 1.44 -2.17 -9.92
CA GLY A 154 0.35 -1.61 -9.13
C GLY A 154 -1.02 -2.03 -9.66
N TYR A 155 -1.92 -2.47 -8.77
CA TYR A 155 -3.34 -2.66 -9.07
C TYR A 155 -4.12 -1.59 -8.30
N LEU A 156 -4.44 -0.50 -8.99
CA LEU A 156 -4.82 0.78 -8.41
C LEU A 156 -6.31 1.07 -8.61
N GLY A 157 -6.99 1.51 -7.57
CA GLY A 157 -8.39 1.93 -7.66
C GLY A 157 -8.99 2.29 -6.32
N PRO A 158 -10.19 2.90 -6.31
CA PRO A 158 -10.85 3.31 -5.07
C PRO A 158 -11.22 2.12 -4.19
N ASN A 159 -11.60 2.41 -2.95
CA ASN A 159 -12.13 1.39 -2.05
C ASN A 159 -13.44 0.84 -2.63
N GLY A 160 -13.57 -0.49 -2.62
CA GLY A 160 -14.72 -1.16 -3.22
C GLY A 160 -14.58 -1.48 -4.71
N ALA A 161 -13.52 -1.08 -5.40
CA ALA A 161 -13.28 -1.37 -6.81
C ALA A 161 -13.01 -2.86 -7.12
N GLY A 162 -12.99 -3.74 -6.12
CA GLY A 162 -12.81 -5.18 -6.31
C GLY A 162 -11.38 -5.70 -6.14
N LYS A 163 -10.42 -4.85 -5.69
CA LYS A 163 -8.98 -5.19 -5.57
C LYS A 163 -8.73 -6.46 -4.76
N THR A 164 -9.15 -6.49 -3.51
CA THR A 164 -9.02 -7.67 -2.64
C THR A 164 -9.75 -8.89 -3.19
N THR A 165 -10.89 -8.69 -3.88
CA THR A 165 -11.64 -9.78 -4.51
C THR A 165 -10.85 -10.40 -5.66
N LEU A 166 -10.20 -9.60 -6.51
CA LEU A 166 -9.30 -10.10 -7.55
C LEU A 166 -8.16 -10.91 -6.92
N ILE A 167 -7.45 -10.34 -5.95
CA ILE A 167 -6.33 -11.01 -5.26
C ILE A 167 -6.77 -12.36 -4.66
N ARG A 168 -7.90 -12.39 -3.94
CA ARG A 168 -8.46 -13.64 -3.40
C ARG A 168 -8.82 -14.64 -4.49
N THR A 169 -9.26 -14.18 -5.66
CA THR A 169 -9.58 -15.03 -6.80
C THR A 169 -8.31 -15.61 -7.43
N LEU A 170 -7.28 -14.80 -7.67
CA LEU A 170 -5.97 -15.23 -8.17
C LEU A 170 -5.33 -16.30 -7.28
N LEU A 171 -5.42 -16.14 -5.97
CA LEU A 171 -4.91 -17.12 -4.98
C LEU A 171 -5.82 -18.35 -4.85
N GLY A 172 -6.95 -18.40 -5.55
CA GLY A 172 -7.93 -19.48 -5.46
C GLY A 172 -8.59 -19.58 -4.07
N LEU A 173 -8.60 -18.48 -3.28
CA LEU A 173 -9.36 -18.36 -2.02
C LEU A 173 -10.84 -18.12 -2.32
N THR A 174 -11.15 -17.60 -3.49
CA THR A 174 -12.51 -17.37 -4.00
C THR A 174 -12.59 -17.93 -5.41
N ARG A 175 -13.63 -18.70 -5.72
CA ARG A 175 -13.82 -19.28 -7.05
C ARG A 175 -14.33 -18.23 -8.04
N ALA A 176 -13.69 -18.10 -9.20
CA ALA A 176 -14.18 -17.31 -10.31
C ALA A 176 -15.52 -17.86 -10.85
N ASN A 177 -16.35 -16.98 -11.39
CA ASN A 177 -17.59 -17.36 -12.09
C ASN A 177 -17.34 -17.63 -13.57
N ALA A 178 -16.40 -16.90 -14.18
CA ALA A 178 -16.01 -17.05 -15.58
C ALA A 178 -14.56 -16.60 -15.79
N GLY A 179 -14.03 -16.89 -16.98
CA GLY A 179 -12.69 -16.51 -17.40
C GLY A 179 -11.62 -17.52 -16.97
N THR A 180 -10.38 -17.20 -17.34
CA THR A 180 -9.19 -18.00 -17.02
C THR A 180 -8.15 -17.14 -16.33
N MET A 181 -7.27 -17.80 -15.58
CA MET A 181 -6.15 -17.13 -14.92
C MET A 181 -4.95 -18.05 -14.77
N SER A 182 -3.75 -17.49 -14.84
CA SER A 182 -2.52 -18.19 -14.56
C SER A 182 -1.60 -17.37 -13.67
N LEU A 183 -0.81 -18.05 -12.84
CA LEU A 183 0.26 -17.46 -12.05
C LEU A 183 1.57 -18.10 -12.47
N LEU A 184 2.55 -17.30 -12.88
CA LEU A 184 3.84 -17.75 -13.38
C LEU A 184 3.71 -18.75 -14.56
N GLY A 185 2.67 -18.58 -15.38
CA GLY A 185 2.32 -19.50 -16.49
C GLY A 185 1.65 -20.80 -16.05
N ILE A 186 1.29 -20.95 -14.77
CA ILE A 186 0.65 -22.15 -14.23
C ILE A 186 -0.84 -21.88 -14.02
N PRO A 187 -1.76 -22.64 -14.67
CA PRO A 187 -3.20 -22.39 -14.59
C PRO A 187 -3.76 -22.56 -13.18
N VAL A 188 -4.59 -21.60 -12.75
CA VAL A 188 -5.36 -21.63 -11.50
C VAL A 188 -6.85 -21.66 -11.89
N PRO A 189 -7.69 -22.53 -11.29
CA PRO A 189 -7.43 -23.39 -10.14
C PRO A 189 -6.85 -24.78 -10.48
N ALA A 190 -6.69 -25.14 -11.74
CA ALA A 190 -6.36 -26.51 -12.15
C ALA A 190 -5.07 -27.05 -11.50
N GLN A 191 -4.02 -26.22 -11.40
CA GLN A 191 -2.73 -26.56 -10.80
C GLN A 191 -2.39 -25.63 -9.62
N ARG A 192 -3.39 -25.26 -8.83
CA ARG A 192 -3.26 -24.26 -7.76
C ARG A 192 -2.09 -24.50 -6.81
N SER A 193 -1.92 -25.72 -6.31
CA SER A 193 -0.85 -26.02 -5.35
C SER A 193 0.53 -25.80 -5.95
N ARG A 194 0.72 -26.14 -7.23
CA ARG A 194 1.98 -25.92 -7.96
C ARG A 194 2.22 -24.41 -8.19
N ALA A 195 1.19 -23.67 -8.57
CA ALA A 195 1.28 -22.22 -8.76
C ALA A 195 1.63 -21.51 -7.44
N LEU A 196 0.91 -21.82 -6.37
CA LEU A 196 1.09 -21.16 -5.07
C LEU A 196 2.37 -21.55 -4.35
N ALA A 197 3.03 -22.65 -4.71
CA ALA A 197 4.34 -23.01 -4.15
C ALA A 197 5.43 -21.95 -4.45
N ARG A 198 5.25 -21.14 -5.51
CA ARG A 198 6.16 -20.09 -5.97
C ARG A 198 5.63 -18.67 -5.73
N VAL A 199 4.54 -18.54 -4.94
CA VAL A 199 3.85 -17.27 -4.67
C VAL A 199 3.86 -17.00 -3.17
N GLY A 200 4.32 -15.82 -2.78
CA GLY A 200 4.10 -15.25 -1.45
C GLY A 200 2.92 -14.27 -1.52
N ALA A 201 2.01 -14.30 -0.55
CA ALA A 201 0.89 -13.38 -0.57
C ALA A 201 0.52 -12.89 0.83
N ILE A 202 0.19 -11.59 0.91
CA ILE A 202 -0.46 -10.98 2.06
C ILE A 202 -1.81 -10.48 1.56
N VAL A 203 -2.89 -11.00 2.16
CA VAL A 203 -4.27 -10.58 1.86
C VAL A 203 -4.86 -10.05 3.14
N ASP A 204 -5.34 -8.83 3.13
CA ASP A 204 -5.71 -8.08 4.33
C ASP A 204 -4.47 -7.85 5.26
N GLU A 205 -4.70 -7.67 6.56
CA GLU A 205 -3.61 -7.50 7.53
C GLU A 205 -2.94 -8.84 7.88
N PRO A 206 -1.59 -8.89 7.97
CA PRO A 206 -0.90 -10.08 8.43
C PRO A 206 -1.26 -10.37 9.89
N ARG A 207 -1.71 -11.60 10.16
CA ARG A 207 -2.10 -12.03 11.50
C ARG A 207 -1.01 -12.88 12.13
N PHE A 208 -0.48 -12.38 13.24
CA PHE A 208 0.55 -13.05 14.03
C PHE A 208 0.08 -13.33 15.45
N HIS A 209 0.72 -14.27 16.11
CA HIS A 209 0.54 -14.51 17.53
C HIS A 209 1.30 -13.44 18.32
N HIS A 210 0.58 -12.53 18.94
CA HIS A 210 1.14 -11.36 19.62
C HIS A 210 2.03 -11.72 20.83
N HIS A 211 1.81 -12.86 21.46
CA HIS A 211 2.60 -13.34 22.60
C HIS A 211 3.92 -14.00 22.20
N LEU A 212 4.09 -14.35 20.92
CA LEU A 212 5.30 -14.90 20.35
C LEU A 212 6.19 -13.78 19.78
N THR A 213 7.48 -14.07 19.67
CA THR A 213 8.45 -13.20 18.99
C THR A 213 8.26 -13.24 17.48
N GLY A 214 8.87 -12.28 16.76
CA GLY A 214 8.88 -12.29 15.30
C GLY A 214 9.45 -13.59 14.75
N ARG A 215 10.58 -14.03 15.29
CA ARG A 215 11.26 -15.29 14.92
C ARG A 215 10.39 -16.52 15.17
N GLU A 216 9.74 -16.60 16.33
CA GLU A 216 8.86 -17.74 16.68
C GLU A 216 7.65 -17.80 15.75
N ASN A 217 7.05 -16.66 15.41
CA ASN A 217 5.96 -16.61 14.43
C ASN A 217 6.42 -17.17 13.07
N LEU A 218 7.61 -16.77 12.59
CA LEU A 218 8.15 -17.28 11.32
C LEU A 218 8.45 -18.79 11.40
N ARG A 219 9.01 -19.30 12.51
CA ARG A 219 9.22 -20.74 12.70
C ARG A 219 7.92 -21.51 12.65
N MET A 220 6.89 -21.00 13.31
CA MET A 220 5.57 -21.66 13.32
C MET A 220 4.99 -21.75 11.89
N LEU A 221 5.13 -20.68 11.09
CA LEU A 221 4.69 -20.67 9.70
C LEU A 221 5.53 -21.61 8.82
N GLY A 222 6.86 -21.65 9.02
CA GLY A 222 7.76 -22.59 8.35
C GLY A 222 7.44 -24.04 8.68
N ALA A 223 7.19 -24.34 9.97
CA ALA A 223 6.82 -25.67 10.42
C ALA A 223 5.50 -26.17 9.79
N ALA A 224 4.51 -25.29 9.62
CA ALA A 224 3.26 -25.59 8.93
C ALA A 224 3.45 -25.96 7.45
N ARG A 225 4.59 -25.61 6.84
CA ARG A 225 4.97 -25.93 5.47
C ARG A 225 5.97 -27.11 5.35
N GLY A 226 6.34 -27.73 6.45
CA GLY A 226 7.24 -28.89 6.49
C GLY A 226 8.60 -28.64 7.13
N GLY A 227 8.86 -27.44 7.66
CA GLY A 227 10.04 -27.12 8.51
C GLY A 227 11.37 -26.92 7.77
N ALA A 228 11.43 -27.18 6.46
CA ALA A 228 12.66 -26.98 5.67
C ALA A 228 13.05 -25.50 5.49
N GLU A 229 12.17 -24.60 5.91
CA GLU A 229 12.29 -23.15 5.70
C GLU A 229 13.00 -22.44 6.88
N ASP A 230 13.27 -23.12 7.98
CA ASP A 230 13.88 -22.52 9.19
C ASP A 230 15.24 -21.87 8.90
N ALA A 231 16.03 -22.47 8.00
CA ALA A 231 17.32 -21.90 7.57
C ALA A 231 17.19 -20.55 6.87
N ARG A 232 16.00 -20.22 6.32
CA ARG A 232 15.74 -18.94 5.62
C ARG A 232 15.28 -17.83 6.54
N ILE A 233 14.88 -18.13 7.78
CA ILE A 233 14.37 -17.14 8.73
C ILE A 233 15.34 -15.98 8.96
N PRO A 234 16.65 -16.20 9.22
CA PRO A 234 17.57 -15.08 9.42
C PRO A 234 17.68 -14.17 8.21
N GLY A 235 17.78 -14.76 7.00
CA GLY A 235 17.84 -14.01 5.74
C GLY A 235 16.56 -13.25 5.45
N SER A 236 15.40 -13.83 5.74
CA SER A 236 14.11 -13.16 5.57
C SER A 236 13.94 -11.96 6.51
N LEU A 237 14.33 -12.11 7.78
CA LEU A 237 14.32 -11.03 8.76
C LEU A 237 15.30 -9.90 8.38
N SER A 238 16.48 -10.23 7.87
CA SER A 238 17.46 -9.25 7.42
C SER A 238 16.93 -8.43 6.24
N ARG A 239 16.32 -9.07 5.23
CA ARG A 239 15.76 -8.38 4.06
C ARG A 239 14.66 -7.37 4.42
N VAL A 240 13.92 -7.63 5.47
CA VAL A 240 12.85 -6.71 5.92
C VAL A 240 13.29 -5.78 7.05
N GLY A 241 14.59 -5.75 7.41
CA GLY A 241 15.14 -4.87 8.45
C GLY A 241 14.61 -5.17 9.85
N LEU A 242 14.34 -6.44 10.19
CA LEU A 242 13.83 -6.86 11.50
C LEU A 242 14.79 -7.75 12.27
N THR A 243 16.07 -7.84 11.89
CA THR A 243 17.06 -8.71 12.54
C THR A 243 17.21 -8.41 14.04
N GLU A 244 17.38 -7.13 14.40
CA GLU A 244 17.57 -6.70 15.78
C GLU A 244 16.32 -6.81 16.65
N ARG A 245 15.15 -6.81 16.02
CA ARG A 245 13.85 -6.89 16.66
C ARG A 245 13.24 -8.30 16.60
N ALA A 246 13.98 -9.27 16.00
CA ALA A 246 13.47 -10.61 15.71
C ALA A 246 12.98 -11.37 16.96
N ASP A 247 13.62 -11.11 18.10
CA ASP A 247 13.36 -11.79 19.37
C ASP A 247 12.45 -10.97 20.31
N ASP A 248 11.94 -9.81 19.85
CA ASP A 248 10.90 -9.07 20.52
C ASP A 248 9.52 -9.66 20.22
N LYS A 249 8.60 -9.59 21.20
CA LYS A 249 7.21 -10.03 21.03
C LYS A 249 6.50 -9.16 20.01
N VAL A 250 5.72 -9.79 19.11
CA VAL A 250 4.94 -9.07 18.10
C VAL A 250 3.91 -8.10 18.71
N ALA A 251 3.52 -8.29 19.97
CA ALA A 251 2.71 -7.33 20.71
C ALA A 251 3.33 -5.92 20.78
N SER A 252 4.68 -5.81 20.76
CA SER A 252 5.41 -4.54 20.79
C SER A 252 5.72 -3.97 19.40
N TYR A 253 5.35 -4.68 18.32
CA TYR A 253 5.64 -4.23 16.97
C TYR A 253 4.69 -3.10 16.54
N SER A 254 5.25 -2.09 15.87
CA SER A 254 4.45 -1.11 15.13
C SER A 254 3.70 -1.76 13.97
N MET A 255 2.74 -1.05 13.37
CA MET A 255 2.05 -1.55 12.18
C MET A 255 3.05 -1.86 11.06
N GLY A 256 3.99 -0.96 10.77
CA GLY A 256 5.02 -1.18 9.76
C GLY A 256 5.91 -2.39 10.04
N MET A 257 6.28 -2.63 11.30
CA MET A 257 7.02 -3.84 11.67
C MET A 257 6.20 -5.11 11.42
N ARG A 258 4.88 -5.09 11.70
CA ARG A 258 4.01 -6.24 11.42
C ARG A 258 3.85 -6.48 9.92
N GLN A 259 3.69 -5.43 9.11
CA GLN A 259 3.66 -5.53 7.64
C GLN A 259 4.96 -6.12 7.10
N ARG A 260 6.11 -5.62 7.55
CA ARG A 260 7.43 -6.15 7.15
C ARG A 260 7.63 -7.61 7.59
N LEU A 261 7.17 -7.99 8.78
CA LEU A 261 7.17 -9.39 9.22
C LEU A 261 6.28 -10.26 8.30
N GLY A 262 5.16 -9.72 7.80
CA GLY A 262 4.32 -10.38 6.80
C GLY A 262 5.07 -10.68 5.50
N VAL A 263 5.85 -9.71 5.02
CA VAL A 263 6.73 -9.93 3.85
C VAL A 263 7.81 -10.95 4.16
N ALA A 264 8.44 -10.91 5.36
CA ALA A 264 9.40 -11.93 5.78
C ALA A 264 8.79 -13.35 5.76
N ALA A 265 7.54 -13.49 6.19
CA ALA A 265 6.81 -14.76 6.15
C ALA A 265 6.59 -15.26 4.70
N CYS A 266 6.33 -14.35 3.75
CA CYS A 266 6.27 -14.69 2.32
C CYS A 266 7.62 -15.17 1.79
N LEU A 267 8.72 -14.53 2.20
CA LEU A 267 10.07 -14.84 1.73
C LEU A 267 10.59 -16.21 2.20
N LEU A 268 9.98 -16.82 3.20
CA LEU A 268 10.36 -18.18 3.66
C LEU A 268 10.25 -19.22 2.55
N SER A 269 9.28 -19.10 1.64
CA SER A 269 9.09 -20.01 0.51
C SER A 269 9.92 -19.67 -0.73
N ASP A 270 10.74 -18.63 -0.65
CA ASP A 270 11.55 -18.13 -1.78
C ASP A 270 10.69 -17.87 -3.04
N PRO A 271 9.68 -16.98 -2.96
CA PRO A 271 8.71 -16.80 -4.02
C PRO A 271 9.31 -16.04 -5.20
N GLU A 272 8.84 -16.36 -6.42
CA GLU A 272 9.13 -15.59 -7.63
C GLU A 272 8.12 -14.45 -7.81
N LEU A 273 6.92 -14.59 -7.25
CA LEU A 273 5.85 -13.60 -7.28
C LEU A 273 5.37 -13.31 -5.85
N LEU A 274 5.36 -12.03 -5.48
CA LEU A 274 4.70 -11.55 -4.27
C LEU A 274 3.42 -10.80 -4.65
N ILE A 275 2.31 -11.09 -3.96
CA ILE A 275 1.04 -10.39 -4.10
C ILE A 275 0.70 -9.77 -2.75
N LEU A 276 0.68 -8.43 -2.69
CA LEU A 276 0.51 -7.66 -1.46
C LEU A 276 -0.75 -6.80 -1.55
N ASP A 277 -1.72 -7.06 -0.68
CA ASP A 277 -2.95 -6.29 -0.62
C ASP A 277 -2.79 -5.09 0.32
N GLU A 278 -2.85 -3.87 -0.22
CA GLU A 278 -2.73 -2.59 0.48
C GLU A 278 -1.51 -2.52 1.45
N PRO A 279 -0.27 -2.87 1.02
CA PRO A 279 0.86 -3.06 1.94
C PRO A 279 1.33 -1.76 2.64
N MET A 280 0.94 -0.59 2.13
CA MET A 280 1.31 0.73 2.68
C MET A 280 0.20 1.35 3.53
N ASN A 281 -0.98 0.69 3.60
CA ASN A 281 -2.11 1.25 4.33
C ASN A 281 -1.84 1.38 5.83
N GLY A 282 -2.11 2.57 6.38
CA GLY A 282 -1.92 2.88 7.79
C GLY A 282 -0.47 3.01 8.26
N LEU A 283 0.49 3.07 7.34
CA LEU A 283 1.88 3.38 7.66
C LEU A 283 2.08 4.90 7.74
N ASP A 284 3.00 5.30 8.60
CA ASP A 284 3.52 6.66 8.61
C ASP A 284 4.45 6.89 7.39
N PRO A 285 4.82 8.14 7.05
CA PRO A 285 5.68 8.42 5.90
C PRO A 285 7.02 7.68 5.91
N ALA A 286 7.62 7.47 7.09
CA ALA A 286 8.86 6.73 7.23
C ALA A 286 8.65 5.23 6.91
N GLY A 287 7.59 4.62 7.45
CA GLY A 287 7.21 3.24 7.17
C GLY A 287 6.84 3.01 5.69
N MET A 288 6.18 3.98 5.04
CA MET A 288 5.91 3.92 3.59
C MET A 288 7.21 3.93 2.79
N HIS A 289 8.17 4.78 3.15
CA HIS A 289 9.49 4.83 2.52
C HIS A 289 10.25 3.51 2.67
N GLU A 290 10.28 2.93 3.88
CA GLU A 290 10.91 1.63 4.14
C GLU A 290 10.26 0.50 3.34
N MET A 291 8.92 0.47 3.27
CA MET A 291 8.17 -0.51 2.48
C MET A 291 8.49 -0.40 0.99
N ARG A 292 8.54 0.83 0.45
CA ARG A 292 8.90 1.09 -0.94
C ARG A 292 10.31 0.61 -1.26
N THR A 293 11.28 0.96 -0.42
CA THR A 293 12.68 0.53 -0.57
C THR A 293 12.79 -0.99 -0.57
N MET A 294 12.07 -1.66 0.32
CA MET A 294 12.04 -3.11 0.39
C MET A 294 11.41 -3.74 -0.87
N ILE A 295 10.30 -3.21 -1.36
CA ILE A 295 9.65 -3.69 -2.59
C ILE A 295 10.61 -3.54 -3.77
N ARG A 296 11.28 -2.40 -3.91
CA ARG A 296 12.25 -2.18 -4.98
C ARG A 296 13.43 -3.14 -4.89
N SER A 297 13.97 -3.38 -3.70
CA SER A 297 15.04 -4.35 -3.49
C SER A 297 14.64 -5.77 -3.93
N LEU A 298 13.42 -6.20 -3.63
CA LEU A 298 12.92 -7.51 -4.06
C LEU A 298 12.79 -7.62 -5.59
N VAL A 299 12.39 -6.53 -6.26
CA VAL A 299 12.34 -6.47 -7.73
C VAL A 299 13.74 -6.48 -8.33
N ASP A 300 14.69 -5.78 -7.72
CA ASP A 300 16.10 -5.78 -8.17
C ASP A 300 16.77 -7.16 -8.01
N GLU A 301 16.29 -7.98 -7.05
CA GLU A 301 16.65 -9.41 -6.94
C GLU A 301 16.03 -10.28 -8.05
N GLY A 302 15.19 -9.72 -8.94
CA GLY A 302 14.55 -10.42 -10.05
C GLY A 302 13.16 -10.99 -9.71
N ARG A 303 12.59 -10.66 -8.55
CA ARG A 303 11.24 -11.08 -8.16
C ARG A 303 10.20 -10.17 -8.81
N THR A 304 8.98 -10.67 -8.97
CA THR A 304 7.83 -9.86 -9.33
C THR A 304 7.06 -9.48 -8.08
N VAL A 305 6.68 -8.22 -7.96
CA VAL A 305 5.80 -7.76 -6.87
C VAL A 305 4.56 -7.12 -7.47
N MET A 306 3.38 -7.72 -7.23
CA MET A 306 2.09 -7.13 -7.51
C MET A 306 1.52 -6.58 -6.22
N LEU A 307 1.21 -5.30 -6.17
CA LEU A 307 0.57 -4.68 -5.01
C LEU A 307 -0.74 -4.00 -5.37
N SER A 308 -1.73 -4.08 -4.48
CA SER A 308 -2.92 -3.24 -4.58
C SER A 308 -2.72 -1.95 -3.80
N SER A 309 -3.32 -0.86 -4.28
CA SER A 309 -3.34 0.42 -3.57
C SER A 309 -4.53 1.28 -4.00
N HIS A 310 -4.89 2.23 -3.16
CA HIS A 310 -5.74 3.36 -3.50
C HIS A 310 -4.97 4.69 -3.53
N LEU A 311 -3.66 4.66 -3.22
CA LEU A 311 -2.77 5.82 -3.18
C LEU A 311 -1.96 5.90 -4.49
N LEU A 312 -2.33 6.84 -5.36
CA LEU A 312 -1.73 7.01 -6.67
C LEU A 312 -0.24 7.37 -6.58
N ASP A 313 0.10 8.33 -5.74
CA ASP A 313 1.48 8.79 -5.53
C ASP A 313 2.42 7.66 -5.12
N GLU A 314 1.95 6.76 -4.24
CA GLU A 314 2.77 5.65 -3.76
C GLU A 314 3.01 4.61 -4.86
N VAL A 315 2.00 4.34 -5.69
CA VAL A 315 2.13 3.46 -6.85
C VAL A 315 3.09 4.05 -7.88
N GLU A 316 2.96 5.34 -8.18
CA GLU A 316 3.84 6.05 -9.13
C GLU A 316 5.31 5.98 -8.71
N ARG A 317 5.58 6.12 -7.40
CA ARG A 317 6.95 6.07 -6.85
C ARG A 317 7.51 4.66 -6.70
N THR A 318 6.64 3.64 -6.64
CA THR A 318 7.04 2.27 -6.29
C THR A 318 7.04 1.35 -7.50
N CYS A 319 6.07 1.49 -8.41
CA CYS A 319 5.82 0.54 -9.47
C CYS A 319 6.43 0.96 -10.82
N ASP A 320 6.61 -0.01 -11.71
CA ASP A 320 7.06 0.19 -13.08
C ASP A 320 5.86 0.28 -14.03
N ALA A 321 4.80 -0.45 -13.71
CA ALA A 321 3.57 -0.50 -14.48
C ALA A 321 2.36 -0.59 -13.54
N VAL A 322 1.17 -0.26 -14.06
CA VAL A 322 -0.06 -0.21 -13.28
C VAL A 322 -1.25 -0.69 -14.12
N ALA A 323 -2.21 -1.31 -13.45
CA ALA A 323 -3.58 -1.44 -13.94
C ALA A 323 -4.49 -0.58 -13.05
N ILE A 324 -5.25 0.31 -13.69
CA ILE A 324 -6.22 1.17 -13.03
C ILE A 324 -7.58 0.52 -13.13
N VAL A 325 -8.26 0.38 -12.00
CA VAL A 325 -9.52 -0.34 -11.90
C VAL A 325 -10.60 0.50 -11.25
N ASP A 326 -11.80 0.35 -11.79
CA ASP A 326 -13.00 0.93 -11.23
C ASP A 326 -14.18 -0.01 -11.44
N HIS A 327 -15.07 -0.12 -10.44
CA HIS A 327 -16.27 -0.97 -10.47
C HIS A 327 -16.00 -2.41 -10.99
N GLY A 328 -14.88 -2.99 -10.58
CA GLY A 328 -14.49 -4.37 -10.95
C GLY A 328 -13.89 -4.52 -12.34
N ARG A 329 -13.68 -3.46 -13.10
CA ARG A 329 -13.13 -3.48 -14.46
C ARG A 329 -11.77 -2.82 -14.53
N VAL A 330 -10.88 -3.34 -15.37
CA VAL A 330 -9.63 -2.64 -15.72
C VAL A 330 -9.96 -1.55 -16.75
N ILE A 331 -9.76 -0.31 -16.35
CA ILE A 331 -9.98 0.86 -17.23
C ILE A 331 -8.79 1.04 -18.18
N ARG A 332 -7.59 0.89 -17.64
CA ARG A 332 -6.33 1.01 -18.37
C ARG A 332 -5.24 0.20 -17.68
N GLN A 333 -4.29 -0.30 -18.44
CA GLN A 333 -3.06 -0.86 -17.90
C GLN A 333 -1.89 -0.54 -18.83
N GLY A 334 -0.70 -0.39 -18.24
CA GLY A 334 0.51 -0.08 -18.98
C GLY A 334 1.66 0.40 -18.10
N PRO A 335 2.81 0.68 -18.71
CA PRO A 335 3.91 1.36 -18.05
C PRO A 335 3.46 2.71 -17.50
N ILE A 336 3.86 3.04 -16.28
CA ILE A 336 3.46 4.32 -15.65
C ILE A 336 3.90 5.50 -16.51
N ASP A 337 5.13 5.48 -16.99
CA ASP A 337 5.67 6.56 -17.83
C ASP A 337 4.87 6.77 -19.14
N GLU A 338 4.28 5.73 -19.71
CA GLU A 338 3.43 5.84 -20.90
C GLU A 338 2.04 6.37 -20.55
N LEU A 339 1.47 5.93 -19.43
CA LEU A 339 0.17 6.41 -18.97
C LEU A 339 0.25 7.90 -18.64
N VAL A 340 1.27 8.31 -17.89
CA VAL A 340 1.52 9.72 -17.56
C VAL A 340 1.76 10.56 -18.84
N ARG A 341 2.55 10.07 -19.79
CA ARG A 341 2.74 10.75 -21.09
C ARG A 341 1.46 10.83 -21.92
N SER A 342 0.62 9.78 -21.86
CA SER A 342 -0.66 9.76 -22.60
C SER A 342 -1.72 10.68 -21.99
N ALA A 343 -1.52 11.16 -20.78
CA ALA A 343 -2.31 12.25 -20.19
C ALA A 343 -2.21 13.56 -21.02
N GLY A 344 -1.20 13.63 -21.89
CA GLY A 344 -1.14 14.58 -23.01
C GLY A 344 -0.86 16.02 -22.62
N ALA A 345 -0.94 16.37 -21.36
CA ALA A 345 -0.82 17.75 -20.94
C ALA A 345 0.51 17.99 -20.21
N ARG A 346 1.43 18.72 -20.82
CA ARG A 346 2.49 19.36 -20.05
C ARG A 346 1.85 20.44 -19.18
N ILE A 347 2.12 20.36 -17.90
CA ILE A 347 1.60 21.30 -16.92
C ILE A 347 2.76 22.21 -16.51
N VAL A 348 2.52 23.52 -16.56
CA VAL A 348 3.47 24.53 -16.07
C VAL A 348 2.85 25.23 -14.88
N ARG A 349 3.54 25.17 -13.75
CA ARG A 349 3.16 25.92 -12.56
C ARG A 349 3.92 27.22 -12.53
N LEU A 350 3.20 28.33 -12.47
CA LEU A 350 3.71 29.68 -12.50
C LEU A 350 3.47 30.38 -11.17
N ASP A 351 4.49 31.05 -10.69
CA ASP A 351 4.42 32.05 -9.64
C ASP A 351 4.69 33.41 -10.27
N CYS A 352 3.72 34.32 -10.24
CA CYS A 352 3.80 35.58 -10.97
C CYS A 352 3.03 36.71 -10.28
N SER A 353 3.29 37.95 -10.70
CA SER A 353 2.72 39.17 -10.09
C SER A 353 1.19 39.28 -10.22
N ASP A 354 0.59 38.76 -11.28
CA ASP A 354 -0.85 38.74 -11.52
C ASP A 354 -1.26 37.43 -12.21
N PRO A 355 -1.63 36.40 -11.44
CA PRO A 355 -2.03 35.10 -11.99
C PRO A 355 -3.25 35.17 -12.94
N ALA A 356 -4.19 36.09 -12.63
CA ALA A 356 -5.41 36.21 -13.44
C ALA A 356 -5.15 36.85 -14.81
N ALA A 357 -4.30 37.89 -14.87
CA ALA A 357 -3.87 38.50 -16.12
C ALA A 357 -3.00 37.53 -16.92
N ALA A 358 -2.11 36.78 -16.25
CA ALA A 358 -1.27 35.75 -16.87
C ALA A 358 -2.12 34.68 -17.55
N GLY A 359 -3.12 34.14 -16.88
CA GLY A 359 -4.03 33.15 -17.46
C GLY A 359 -4.71 33.62 -18.72
N ARG A 360 -5.33 34.83 -18.69
CA ARG A 360 -5.98 35.45 -19.86
C ARG A 360 -5.01 35.65 -21.04
N LEU A 361 -3.80 36.11 -20.73
CA LEU A 361 -2.77 36.36 -21.76
C LEU A 361 -2.32 35.10 -22.49
N LEU A 362 -2.19 34.00 -21.74
CA LEU A 362 -1.77 32.70 -22.28
C LEU A 362 -2.90 32.02 -23.06
N GLU A 363 -4.14 32.10 -22.60
CA GLU A 363 -5.32 31.60 -23.32
C GLU A 363 -5.53 32.34 -24.63
N GLN A 364 -5.46 33.68 -24.63
CA GLN A 364 -5.57 34.51 -25.83
C GLN A 364 -4.43 34.24 -26.81
N GLY A 365 -3.24 33.92 -26.32
CA GLY A 365 -2.08 33.60 -27.14
C GLY A 365 -2.07 32.16 -27.67
N GLY A 366 -3.05 31.32 -27.32
CA GLY A 366 -3.09 29.90 -27.73
C GLY A 366 -1.99 29.02 -27.09
N LEU A 367 -1.32 29.55 -26.08
CA LEU A 367 -0.24 28.84 -25.36
C LEU A 367 -0.75 27.96 -24.21
N ALA A 368 -2.01 28.11 -23.82
CA ALA A 368 -2.66 27.32 -22.79
C ALA A 368 -3.88 26.61 -23.37
N ALA A 369 -3.97 25.30 -23.13
CA ALA A 369 -5.16 24.49 -23.38
C ALA A 369 -6.16 24.57 -22.19
N GLY A 370 -5.66 24.98 -21.03
CA GLY A 370 -6.46 25.22 -19.82
C GLY A 370 -5.65 25.95 -18.76
N VAL A 371 -6.36 26.71 -17.92
CA VAL A 371 -5.76 27.50 -16.84
C VAL A 371 -6.53 27.26 -15.55
N THR A 372 -5.80 26.95 -14.47
CA THR A 372 -6.38 26.81 -13.13
C THR A 372 -5.70 27.80 -12.18
N LEU A 373 -6.52 28.68 -11.60
CA LEU A 373 -6.07 29.68 -10.63
C LEU A 373 -6.05 29.08 -9.23
N GLY A 374 -4.88 29.03 -8.57
CA GLY A 374 -4.74 28.80 -7.14
C GLY A 374 -4.56 30.13 -6.39
N GLU A 375 -4.51 30.09 -5.05
CA GLU A 375 -4.42 31.32 -4.23
C GLU A 375 -3.20 32.21 -4.53
N LEU A 376 -2.06 31.62 -4.90
CA LEU A 376 -0.80 32.32 -5.23
C LEU A 376 -0.09 31.78 -6.48
N LYS A 377 -0.62 30.75 -7.12
CA LYS A 377 0.03 30.06 -8.23
C LYS A 377 -0.95 29.81 -9.35
N LEU A 378 -0.49 30.02 -10.57
CA LEU A 378 -1.20 29.69 -11.79
C LEU A 378 -0.72 28.32 -12.28
N THR A 379 -1.64 27.41 -12.55
CA THR A 379 -1.34 26.14 -13.20
C THR A 379 -1.85 26.23 -14.64
N VAL A 380 -0.95 26.06 -15.58
CA VAL A 380 -1.22 26.15 -17.02
C VAL A 380 -1.05 24.78 -17.64
N THR A 381 -2.10 24.28 -18.25
CA THR A 381 -2.07 23.06 -19.07
C THR A 381 -1.71 23.49 -20.48
N LEU A 382 -0.57 23.01 -21.00
CA LEU A 382 -0.13 23.29 -22.37
C LEU A 382 -0.83 22.38 -23.38
N PRO A 383 -0.89 22.74 -24.67
CA PRO A 383 -1.36 21.86 -25.74
C PRO A 383 -0.61 20.52 -25.78
N ALA A 384 -1.24 19.48 -26.30
CA ALA A 384 -0.69 18.12 -26.34
C ALA A 384 0.61 17.99 -27.16
N ASP A 385 0.81 18.87 -28.11
CA ASP A 385 1.99 18.97 -28.98
C ASP A 385 3.06 19.95 -28.44
N ALA A 386 2.85 20.51 -27.25
CA ALA A 386 3.77 21.45 -26.64
C ALA A 386 5.18 20.87 -26.47
N SER A 387 6.16 21.63 -26.96
CA SER A 387 7.59 21.34 -26.85
C SER A 387 8.22 22.08 -25.67
N ARG A 388 9.51 21.85 -25.44
CA ARG A 388 10.29 22.64 -24.47
C ARG A 388 10.36 24.12 -24.84
N GLU A 389 10.26 24.42 -26.17
CA GLU A 389 10.22 25.77 -26.68
C GLU A 389 8.90 26.47 -26.34
N THR A 390 7.78 25.73 -26.32
CA THR A 390 6.48 26.25 -25.89
C THR A 390 6.53 26.74 -24.42
N VAL A 391 7.26 26.04 -23.54
CA VAL A 391 7.48 26.51 -22.17
C VAL A 391 8.28 27.83 -22.12
N ALA A 392 9.29 27.95 -22.98
CA ALA A 392 10.05 29.22 -23.12
C ALA A 392 9.19 30.35 -23.67
N ASP A 393 8.28 30.04 -24.61
CA ASP A 393 7.35 31.02 -25.20
C ASP A 393 6.31 31.49 -24.14
N VAL A 394 5.85 30.61 -23.26
CA VAL A 394 5.00 30.97 -22.11
C VAL A 394 5.71 32.05 -21.29
N ASN A 395 6.95 31.81 -20.88
CA ASN A 395 7.71 32.79 -20.10
C ASN A 395 7.90 34.13 -20.84
N ARG A 396 8.30 34.06 -22.12
CA ARG A 396 8.50 35.25 -22.99
C ARG A 396 7.22 36.05 -23.06
N ARG A 397 6.09 35.41 -23.34
CA ARG A 397 4.79 36.07 -23.49
C ARG A 397 4.34 36.78 -22.24
N LEU A 398 4.59 36.20 -21.06
CA LEU A 398 4.26 36.80 -19.77
C LEU A 398 5.09 38.06 -19.52
N VAL A 399 6.40 37.99 -19.75
CA VAL A 399 7.31 39.11 -19.55
C VAL A 399 7.01 40.25 -20.52
N GLU A 400 6.75 39.96 -21.81
CA GLU A 400 6.32 40.94 -22.82
C GLU A 400 4.96 41.58 -22.46
N GLY A 401 4.08 40.82 -21.81
CA GLY A 401 2.80 41.32 -21.30
C GLY A 401 2.90 42.11 -19.98
N GLY A 402 4.12 42.40 -19.51
CA GLY A 402 4.36 43.17 -18.30
C GLY A 402 4.13 42.42 -16.99
N ILE A 403 4.06 41.08 -17.05
CA ILE A 403 3.87 40.22 -15.87
C ILE A 403 5.23 39.72 -15.38
N SER A 404 5.54 40.01 -14.14
CA SER A 404 6.76 39.51 -13.49
C SER A 404 6.59 38.03 -13.16
N VAL A 405 7.49 37.17 -13.65
CA VAL A 405 7.52 35.74 -13.34
C VAL A 405 8.54 35.49 -12.20
N TYR A 406 8.09 35.05 -11.06
CA TYR A 406 8.94 34.76 -9.89
C TYR A 406 9.40 33.29 -9.87
N GLY A 407 8.62 32.41 -10.50
CA GLY A 407 8.95 31.01 -10.67
C GLY A 407 8.17 30.37 -11.82
N LEU A 408 8.84 29.51 -12.56
CA LEU A 408 8.27 28.70 -13.62
C LEU A 408 8.79 27.28 -13.44
N GLN A 409 7.87 26.35 -13.15
CA GLN A 409 8.19 24.95 -12.96
C GLN A 409 7.39 24.10 -13.91
N GLU A 410 8.07 23.35 -14.77
CA GLU A 410 7.42 22.29 -15.53
C GLU A 410 7.07 21.15 -14.58
N VAL A 411 5.80 20.84 -14.47
CA VAL A 411 5.29 19.75 -13.64
C VAL A 411 4.89 18.64 -14.60
N HIS A 412 5.49 17.48 -14.44
CA HIS A 412 5.00 16.32 -15.16
C HIS A 412 3.61 15.98 -14.64
N ALA A 413 2.67 15.71 -15.55
CA ALA A 413 1.38 15.20 -15.16
C ALA A 413 1.59 13.97 -14.28
N SER A 414 0.89 13.90 -13.16
CA SER A 414 0.92 12.75 -12.25
C SER A 414 -0.10 11.69 -12.70
N LEU A 415 0.04 10.48 -12.18
CA LEU A 415 -1.02 9.46 -12.30
C LEU A 415 -2.35 9.97 -11.76
N GLU A 416 -2.34 10.87 -10.76
CA GLU A 416 -3.53 11.48 -10.19
C GLU A 416 -4.20 12.41 -11.20
N ASP A 417 -3.44 13.30 -11.85
CA ASP A 417 -3.97 14.18 -12.90
C ASP A 417 -4.57 13.37 -14.04
N TRP A 418 -3.90 12.29 -14.42
CA TRP A 418 -4.41 11.36 -15.44
C TRP A 418 -5.71 10.69 -14.98
N PHE A 419 -5.75 10.15 -13.75
CA PHE A 419 -6.91 9.47 -13.21
C PHE A 419 -8.12 10.39 -13.15
N LEU A 420 -7.95 11.62 -12.65
CA LEU A 420 -9.01 12.63 -12.61
C LEU A 420 -9.51 12.98 -14.02
N SER A 421 -8.62 13.08 -15.00
CA SER A 421 -8.99 13.38 -16.38
C SER A 421 -9.82 12.27 -17.06
N VAL A 422 -9.60 11.02 -16.66
CA VAL A 422 -10.34 9.86 -17.18
C VAL A 422 -11.66 9.68 -16.45
N THR A 423 -11.67 9.79 -15.11
CA THR A 423 -12.89 9.59 -14.31
C THR A 423 -13.91 10.72 -14.48
N SER A 424 -13.48 11.97 -14.68
CA SER A 424 -14.38 13.08 -14.97
C SER A 424 -15.14 12.91 -16.30
N ARG A 425 -14.52 12.29 -17.31
CA ARG A 425 -15.17 11.98 -18.60
C ARG A 425 -16.23 10.88 -18.50
N PHE A 426 -16.15 9.99 -17.51
CA PHE A 426 -17.15 8.94 -17.29
C PHE A 426 -18.34 9.43 -16.45
N GLY A 427 -18.17 10.50 -15.65
CA GLY A 427 -19.24 11.11 -14.86
C GLY A 427 -20.25 11.93 -15.69
N GLU A 428 -19.87 12.38 -16.90
CA GLU A 428 -20.74 13.15 -17.79
C GLU A 428 -21.60 12.28 -18.76
N GLN A 429 -21.41 10.96 -18.73
CA GLN A 429 -22.15 10.03 -19.62
C GLN A 429 -23.14 9.12 -18.87
N SER A 430 -23.46 9.43 -17.59
CA SER A 430 -24.43 8.64 -16.80
C SER A 430 -25.72 9.39 -16.57
#